data_7d9120a724946895352acd0c50d41cfc
#
_entry.id   7d9120a724946895352acd0c50d41cfc
#
_cell.length_a   1.000
_cell.length_b   1.000
_cell.length_c   1.000
_cell.angle_alpha   90.00
_cell.angle_beta   90.00
_cell.angle_gamma   90.00
#
_symmetry.space_group_name_H-M   'P 1'
#
loop_
_entity.id
_entity.type
_entity.pdbx_description
1 polymer ?
#
loop_
_entity_poly.entity_id
_entity_poly.type
_entity_poly.pdbx_seq_one_letter_code
_entity_poly.pdbx_strand_id
1 'polypeptide(L)'
;MSGRRPPRRPPKRGRGPGPWIVLIVVAVVPVIALTALRSWSSSQDDGNQPVPPVDPAAVVPTPSPALGTGVTSFRRLPTIISRELNTDTFASEVSPFLASVNDRSCGAISIDGEPIGERNADIAVIPASNQKIPVAAAALERLGDDFRYTTNVAVASEPVAGVIDGDLYLIGGGDPLLSSEWYPASNLELNPVTSPTSFDTLADRVVAAGVTEISGSVVGDGSRYDDEYFAPGWGDGVAGLEGGPYDALMANDSRVLGDPLRGNDPNEAAAREFTLLLEARGVNVGGSASAGTAPAGAVVVASIDSAPLSDVVAEMLGNSDNNTAEMMVKELGYTVAAPGTREAGLGVVREQLVEWGIDVTQVVLVDGSGLSLDNRLTCDAILTVLQRSGFDSPVGQGLPVAGQTGTLASAFVDHPVAGRLRGKTGTLNNPPF
;
A
#
# COMPACT_ATOMS: atom_id res chain seq x y z
N MET A 1 -11.74 47.73 65.16
CA MET A 1 -12.44 46.79 66.04
C MET A 1 -13.02 45.64 65.19
N SER A 2 -12.46 44.48 65.34
CA SER A 2 -12.64 43.26 64.55
C SER A 2 -13.88 42.51 65.05
N GLY A 3 -14.78 42.18 64.11
CA GLY A 3 -15.94 41.31 64.38
C GLY A 3 -15.83 40.00 63.54
N ARG A 4 -15.28 38.96 64.17
CA ARG A 4 -15.24 37.60 63.63
C ARG A 4 -16.63 36.93 63.77
N ARG A 5 -17.21 36.44 62.66
CA ARG A 5 -18.39 35.55 62.66
C ARG A 5 -17.95 34.09 62.85
N PRO A 6 -18.72 33.27 63.57
CA PRO A 6 -18.36 31.85 63.74
C PRO A 6 -18.74 30.97 62.55
N PRO A 7 -18.12 29.78 62.40
CA PRO A 7 -18.30 28.93 61.21
C PRO A 7 -19.64 28.15 61.30
N ARG A 8 -20.29 28.03 60.10
CA ARG A 8 -21.52 27.23 59.93
C ARG A 8 -21.17 25.74 59.89
N ARG A 9 -21.91 24.92 60.59
CA ARG A 9 -21.86 23.45 60.58
C ARG A 9 -22.36 22.89 59.24
N PRO A 10 -21.74 21.84 58.70
CA PRO A 10 -22.22 21.19 57.49
C PRO A 10 -23.45 20.30 57.74
N PRO A 11 -24.32 20.08 56.74
CA PRO A 11 -25.50 19.24 56.88
C PRO A 11 -25.12 17.75 56.94
N LYS A 12 -25.87 16.99 57.74
CA LYS A 12 -25.75 15.53 57.88
C LYS A 12 -26.17 14.86 56.56
N ARG A 13 -25.22 14.14 55.90
CA ARG A 13 -25.51 13.24 54.78
C ARG A 13 -26.30 12.02 55.29
N GLY A 14 -27.47 11.78 54.69
CA GLY A 14 -28.23 10.55 54.89
C GLY A 14 -27.42 9.35 54.34
N ARG A 15 -27.37 8.26 55.10
CA ARG A 15 -26.78 6.99 54.68
C ARG A 15 -27.71 6.36 53.65
N GLY A 16 -27.34 6.39 52.39
CA GLY A 16 -27.88 5.51 51.34
C GLY A 16 -27.40 4.06 51.55
N PRO A 17 -28.03 3.06 50.93
CA PRO A 17 -27.64 1.67 51.07
C PRO A 17 -26.16 1.50 50.72
N GLY A 18 -25.42 0.79 51.57
CA GLY A 18 -23.96 0.69 51.47
C GLY A 18 -23.51 0.02 50.20
N PRO A 19 -22.28 0.31 49.71
CA PRO A 19 -21.74 -0.20 48.46
C PRO A 19 -21.72 -1.72 48.35
N TRP A 20 -21.84 -2.43 49.45
CA TRP A 20 -21.91 -3.90 49.51
C TRP A 20 -23.20 -4.50 48.92
N ILE A 21 -24.34 -3.80 49.00
CA ILE A 21 -25.62 -4.27 48.41
C ILE A 21 -25.56 -4.17 46.89
N VAL A 22 -24.94 -3.13 46.35
CA VAL A 22 -24.75 -2.95 44.87
C VAL A 22 -23.80 -4.01 44.34
N LEU A 23 -22.71 -4.35 45.05
CA LEU A 23 -21.75 -5.39 44.64
C LEU A 23 -22.39 -6.79 44.68
N ILE A 24 -23.26 -7.09 45.62
CA ILE A 24 -23.98 -8.38 45.69
C ILE A 24 -24.96 -8.50 44.53
N VAL A 25 -25.69 -7.46 44.14
CA VAL A 25 -26.63 -7.48 43.03
C VAL A 25 -25.88 -7.64 41.69
N VAL A 26 -24.77 -6.95 41.49
CA VAL A 26 -23.96 -7.03 40.24
C VAL A 26 -23.24 -8.38 40.09
N ALA A 27 -22.85 -9.02 41.18
CA ALA A 27 -22.15 -10.31 41.16
C ALA A 27 -23.09 -11.53 41.14
N VAL A 28 -24.21 -11.49 41.87
CA VAL A 28 -25.10 -12.64 42.06
C VAL A 28 -26.13 -12.79 40.94
N VAL A 29 -26.65 -11.70 40.39
CA VAL A 29 -27.65 -11.75 39.32
C VAL A 29 -27.10 -12.40 38.02
N PRO A 30 -25.88 -12.09 37.51
CA PRO A 30 -25.32 -12.78 36.37
C PRO A 30 -25.05 -14.27 36.60
N VAL A 31 -24.65 -14.65 37.81
CA VAL A 31 -24.41 -16.06 38.16
C VAL A 31 -25.72 -16.85 38.19
N ILE A 32 -26.80 -16.29 38.73
CA ILE A 32 -28.12 -16.90 38.70
C ILE A 32 -28.65 -17.00 37.28
N ALA A 33 -28.46 -15.97 36.43
CA ALA A 33 -28.86 -15.99 35.04
C ALA A 33 -28.10 -17.05 34.25
N LEU A 34 -26.78 -17.19 34.47
CA LEU A 34 -25.94 -18.20 33.80
C LEU A 34 -26.28 -19.64 34.26
N THR A 35 -26.60 -19.83 35.53
CA THR A 35 -27.02 -21.16 36.04
C THR A 35 -28.41 -21.53 35.55
N ALA A 36 -29.33 -20.58 35.44
CA ALA A 36 -30.67 -20.79 34.88
C ALA A 36 -30.61 -21.09 33.36
N LEU A 37 -29.75 -20.41 32.62
CA LEU A 37 -29.49 -20.69 31.19
C LEU A 37 -28.87 -22.09 31.01
N ARG A 38 -27.96 -22.49 31.88
CA ARG A 38 -27.30 -23.78 31.81
C ARG A 38 -28.26 -24.94 32.17
N SER A 39 -29.15 -24.76 33.16
CA SER A 39 -30.17 -25.74 33.49
C SER A 39 -31.27 -25.85 32.41
N TRP A 40 -31.56 -24.72 31.72
CA TRP A 40 -32.50 -24.75 30.56
C TRP A 40 -31.88 -25.41 29.34
N SER A 41 -30.59 -25.23 29.07
CA SER A 41 -29.91 -25.92 27.95
C SER A 41 -29.73 -27.43 28.22
N SER A 42 -29.54 -27.85 29.46
CA SER A 42 -29.41 -29.27 29.80
C SER A 42 -30.74 -30.01 29.89
N SER A 43 -31.87 -29.31 29.97
CA SER A 43 -33.20 -29.94 29.93
C SER A 43 -33.75 -30.16 28.47
N GLN A 44 -32.98 -29.73 27.48
CA GLN A 44 -33.29 -29.97 26.07
C GLN A 44 -32.53 -31.17 25.43
N ASP A 45 -31.67 -31.84 26.22
CA ASP A 45 -30.77 -32.90 25.70
C ASP A 45 -31.29 -34.35 26.01
N ASP A 46 -32.53 -34.52 26.43
CA ASP A 46 -33.13 -35.85 26.68
C ASP A 46 -33.73 -36.46 25.40
N GLY A 47 -33.01 -36.32 24.29
CA GLY A 47 -33.38 -36.91 22.98
C GLY A 47 -32.65 -38.20 22.60
N ASN A 48 -31.98 -38.89 23.53
CA ASN A 48 -31.24 -40.10 23.19
C ASN A 48 -32.12 -41.34 23.31
N GLN A 49 -33.05 -41.52 22.33
CA GLN A 49 -33.67 -42.82 22.08
C GLN A 49 -32.78 -43.64 21.16
N PRO A 50 -32.46 -44.90 21.45
CA PRO A 50 -31.70 -45.76 20.56
C PRO A 50 -32.46 -45.97 19.25
N VAL A 51 -31.89 -45.52 18.15
CA VAL A 51 -32.39 -45.73 16.80
C VAL A 51 -32.23 -47.23 16.45
N PRO A 52 -33.27 -47.95 16.04
CA PRO A 52 -33.13 -49.32 15.60
C PRO A 52 -32.23 -49.39 14.35
N PRO A 53 -31.48 -50.50 14.15
CA PRO A 53 -30.60 -50.63 13.00
C PRO A 53 -31.38 -50.56 11.70
N VAL A 54 -31.07 -49.58 10.86
CA VAL A 54 -31.66 -49.44 9.51
C VAL A 54 -30.92 -50.35 8.56
N ASP A 55 -31.67 -51.20 7.85
CA ASP A 55 -31.16 -52.06 6.78
C ASP A 55 -30.55 -51.16 5.65
N PRO A 56 -29.25 -51.29 5.32
CA PRO A 56 -28.60 -50.44 4.32
C PRO A 56 -29.10 -50.67 2.88
N ALA A 57 -29.94 -51.70 2.65
CA ALA A 57 -30.48 -51.99 1.32
C ALA A 57 -31.78 -51.26 0.96
N ALA A 58 -32.39 -50.48 1.90
CA ALA A 58 -33.74 -49.92 1.70
C ALA A 58 -33.78 -48.39 1.47
N VAL A 59 -32.64 -47.68 1.45
CA VAL A 59 -32.65 -46.24 1.24
C VAL A 59 -32.14 -45.91 -0.16
N VAL A 60 -33.05 -45.87 -1.13
CA VAL A 60 -32.83 -45.09 -2.35
C VAL A 60 -32.83 -43.59 -1.93
N PRO A 61 -31.75 -42.85 -2.11
CA PRO A 61 -31.78 -41.44 -1.78
C PRO A 61 -32.71 -40.74 -2.77
N THR A 62 -33.88 -40.38 -2.31
CA THR A 62 -34.71 -39.39 -3.01
C THR A 62 -33.90 -38.13 -3.04
N PRO A 63 -33.59 -37.50 -4.23
CA PRO A 63 -32.91 -36.24 -4.27
C PRO A 63 -33.74 -35.24 -3.47
N SER A 64 -33.20 -34.77 -2.36
CA SER A 64 -33.78 -33.65 -1.62
C SER A 64 -33.98 -32.54 -2.63
N PRO A 65 -35.18 -31.96 -2.78
CA PRO A 65 -35.38 -30.82 -3.62
C PRO A 65 -34.40 -29.77 -3.12
N ALA A 66 -33.56 -29.24 -4.04
CA ALA A 66 -32.71 -28.12 -3.73
C ALA A 66 -33.60 -27.06 -3.08
N LEU A 67 -33.43 -26.84 -1.79
CA LEU A 67 -34.09 -25.73 -1.08
C LEU A 67 -33.53 -24.46 -1.70
N GLY A 68 -34.09 -24.07 -2.84
CA GLY A 68 -33.98 -22.71 -3.32
C GLY A 68 -34.57 -21.83 -2.24
N THR A 69 -33.73 -21.39 -1.30
CA THR A 69 -34.15 -20.36 -0.37
C THR A 69 -34.43 -19.15 -1.21
N GLY A 70 -35.74 -18.93 -1.49
CA GLY A 70 -36.16 -17.70 -2.18
C GLY A 70 -35.56 -16.50 -1.47
N VAL A 71 -35.27 -15.45 -2.23
CA VAL A 71 -34.76 -14.17 -1.72
C VAL A 71 -35.61 -13.65 -0.55
N THR A 72 -36.87 -14.08 -0.46
CA THR A 72 -37.89 -13.73 0.56
C THR A 72 -38.05 -14.77 1.67
N SER A 73 -37.06 -15.61 1.98
CA SER A 73 -37.23 -16.57 3.09
C SER A 73 -37.27 -15.80 4.44
N PHE A 74 -38.19 -16.22 5.34
CA PHE A 74 -38.32 -15.62 6.69
C PHE A 74 -37.03 -15.64 7.52
N ARG A 75 -36.03 -16.44 7.15
CA ARG A 75 -34.72 -16.48 7.80
C ARG A 75 -33.79 -15.36 7.33
N ARG A 76 -33.97 -14.87 6.10
CA ARG A 76 -33.15 -13.79 5.51
C ARG A 76 -33.82 -12.43 5.61
N LEU A 77 -35.16 -12.38 5.69
CA LEU A 77 -35.92 -11.15 5.72
C LEU A 77 -35.48 -10.19 6.85
N PRO A 78 -35.23 -10.63 8.10
CA PRO A 78 -34.75 -9.73 9.14
C PRO A 78 -33.39 -9.10 8.81
N THR A 79 -32.49 -9.87 8.20
CA THR A 79 -31.15 -9.38 7.82
C THR A 79 -31.22 -8.37 6.68
N ILE A 80 -32.07 -8.61 5.68
CA ILE A 80 -32.29 -7.72 4.55
C ILE A 80 -32.92 -6.39 5.03
N ILE A 81 -33.98 -6.47 5.82
CA ILE A 81 -34.65 -5.27 6.37
C ILE A 81 -33.72 -4.49 7.30
N SER A 82 -32.97 -5.18 8.17
CA SER A 82 -32.02 -4.54 9.05
C SER A 82 -30.89 -3.85 8.28
N ARG A 83 -30.42 -4.46 7.19
CA ARG A 83 -29.41 -3.86 6.31
C ARG A 83 -29.96 -2.61 5.64
N GLU A 84 -31.15 -2.67 5.05
CA GLU A 84 -31.79 -1.53 4.37
C GLU A 84 -32.02 -0.37 5.34
N LEU A 85 -32.60 -0.63 6.52
CA LEU A 85 -32.80 0.38 7.56
C LEU A 85 -31.47 1.00 8.07
N ASN A 86 -30.43 0.19 8.20
CA ASN A 86 -29.12 0.68 8.61
C ASN A 86 -28.48 1.53 7.52
N THR A 87 -28.64 1.16 6.25
CA THR A 87 -28.14 1.92 5.09
C THR A 87 -28.84 3.28 5.01
N ASP A 88 -30.16 3.33 5.12
CA ASP A 88 -30.94 4.58 5.12
C ASP A 88 -30.57 5.48 6.31
N THR A 89 -30.40 4.89 7.50
CA THR A 89 -29.98 5.62 8.69
C THR A 89 -28.60 6.24 8.49
N PHE A 90 -27.65 5.45 7.99
CA PHE A 90 -26.29 5.90 7.73
C PHE A 90 -26.27 6.98 6.62
N ALA A 91 -27.01 6.81 5.54
CA ALA A 91 -27.16 7.82 4.49
C ALA A 91 -27.67 9.15 5.05
N SER A 92 -28.65 9.10 5.97
CA SER A 92 -29.17 10.27 6.67
C SER A 92 -28.09 10.94 7.55
N GLU A 93 -27.27 10.17 8.25
CA GLU A 93 -26.20 10.68 9.12
C GLU A 93 -25.06 11.33 8.33
N VAL A 94 -24.69 10.78 7.16
CA VAL A 94 -23.61 11.34 6.32
C VAL A 94 -24.05 12.49 5.43
N SER A 95 -25.33 12.65 5.19
CA SER A 95 -25.89 13.71 4.34
C SER A 95 -25.46 15.13 4.76
N PRO A 96 -25.46 15.53 6.05
CA PRO A 96 -24.98 16.84 6.47
C PRO A 96 -23.48 17.04 6.21
N PHE A 97 -22.69 15.98 6.32
CA PHE A 97 -21.25 16.01 5.99
C PHE A 97 -21.06 16.25 4.49
N LEU A 98 -21.73 15.49 3.64
CA LEU A 98 -21.67 15.68 2.18
C LEU A 98 -22.17 17.07 1.76
N ALA A 99 -23.20 17.59 2.41
CA ALA A 99 -23.68 18.95 2.17
C ALA A 99 -22.65 20.04 2.54
N SER A 100 -21.68 19.74 3.41
CA SER A 100 -20.60 20.66 3.77
C SER A 100 -19.45 20.68 2.75
N VAL A 101 -19.40 19.71 1.83
CA VAL A 101 -18.41 19.66 0.74
C VAL A 101 -18.64 20.82 -0.20
N ASN A 102 -17.61 21.65 -0.42
CA ASN A 102 -17.71 22.82 -1.29
C ASN A 102 -17.71 22.45 -2.78
N ASP A 103 -18.00 23.43 -3.65
CA ASP A 103 -18.14 23.19 -5.09
C ASP A 103 -16.83 22.84 -5.83
N ARG A 104 -15.67 22.92 -5.15
CA ARG A 104 -14.35 22.55 -5.70
C ARG A 104 -13.82 21.23 -5.14
N SER A 105 -14.62 20.57 -4.31
CA SER A 105 -14.29 19.30 -3.68
C SER A 105 -15.32 18.27 -4.03
N CYS A 106 -14.95 17.01 -3.95
CA CYS A 106 -15.90 15.91 -4.15
C CYS A 106 -15.91 14.96 -2.94
N GLY A 107 -16.98 14.21 -2.82
CA GLY A 107 -17.15 13.15 -1.85
C GLY A 107 -18.09 12.08 -2.39
N ALA A 108 -17.72 10.82 -2.19
CA ALA A 108 -18.53 9.67 -2.55
C ALA A 108 -18.42 8.60 -1.46
N ILE A 109 -19.52 8.00 -1.08
CA ILE A 109 -19.61 7.01 -0.01
C ILE A 109 -20.44 5.83 -0.48
N SER A 110 -19.96 4.62 -0.19
CA SER A 110 -20.69 3.40 -0.48
C SER A 110 -20.59 2.41 0.68
N ILE A 111 -21.56 1.48 0.75
CA ILE A 111 -21.53 0.32 1.64
C ILE A 111 -21.72 -0.93 0.79
N ASP A 112 -20.80 -1.88 0.89
CA ASP A 112 -20.83 -3.15 0.15
C ASP A 112 -21.01 -2.96 -1.38
N GLY A 113 -20.43 -1.91 -1.93
CA GLY A 113 -20.52 -1.57 -3.35
C GLY A 113 -21.73 -0.72 -3.74
N GLU A 114 -22.73 -0.55 -2.87
CA GLU A 114 -23.90 0.28 -3.14
C GLU A 114 -23.64 1.73 -2.73
N PRO A 115 -23.81 2.72 -3.64
CA PRO A 115 -23.69 4.14 -3.32
C PRO A 115 -24.76 4.54 -2.30
N ILE A 116 -24.35 5.26 -1.25
CA ILE A 116 -25.26 5.75 -0.20
C ILE A 116 -25.30 7.27 -0.09
N GLY A 117 -24.35 7.94 -0.71
CA GLY A 117 -24.31 9.39 -0.76
C GLY A 117 -23.13 9.90 -1.54
N GLU A 118 -23.32 11.01 -2.24
CA GLU A 118 -22.30 11.66 -3.04
C GLU A 118 -22.49 13.17 -3.08
N ARG A 119 -21.42 13.89 -3.32
CA ARG A 119 -21.39 15.31 -3.62
C ARG A 119 -20.31 15.60 -4.63
N ASN A 120 -20.68 16.12 -5.79
CA ASN A 120 -19.76 16.44 -6.88
C ASN A 120 -18.85 15.24 -7.26
N ALA A 121 -19.35 14.01 -7.20
CA ALA A 121 -18.52 12.81 -7.35
C ALA A 121 -17.90 12.68 -8.75
N ASP A 122 -18.57 13.28 -9.74
CA ASP A 122 -18.22 13.32 -11.16
C ASP A 122 -17.27 14.46 -11.54
N ILE A 123 -17.07 15.46 -10.68
CA ILE A 123 -16.12 16.53 -11.00
C ILE A 123 -14.68 16.11 -10.73
N ALA A 124 -13.79 16.48 -11.66
CA ALA A 124 -12.38 16.18 -11.54
C ALA A 124 -11.67 17.16 -10.61
N VAL A 125 -11.00 16.63 -9.62
CA VAL A 125 -10.20 17.37 -8.64
C VAL A 125 -8.74 16.98 -8.72
N ILE A 126 -7.84 17.76 -8.13
CA ILE A 126 -6.42 17.39 -7.99
C ILE A 126 -6.34 16.27 -6.95
N PRO A 127 -5.90 15.04 -7.32
CA PRO A 127 -5.94 13.89 -6.42
C PRO A 127 -4.81 13.88 -5.40
N ALA A 128 -3.72 14.60 -5.64
CA ALA A 128 -2.46 14.42 -4.92
C ALA A 128 -2.07 12.93 -4.88
N SER A 129 -1.49 12.43 -3.80
CA SER A 129 -1.06 11.03 -3.71
C SER A 129 -2.19 9.98 -3.75
N ASN A 130 -3.47 10.38 -3.86
CA ASN A 130 -4.54 9.43 -4.19
C ASN A 130 -4.42 8.90 -5.63
N GLN A 131 -3.65 9.59 -6.49
CA GLN A 131 -3.24 9.12 -7.82
C GLN A 131 -2.61 7.72 -7.78
N LYS A 132 -1.90 7.37 -6.71
CA LYS A 132 -1.27 6.06 -6.52
C LYS A 132 -2.25 4.89 -6.43
N ILE A 133 -3.53 5.15 -6.08
CA ILE A 133 -4.55 4.10 -5.99
C ILE A 133 -4.83 3.45 -7.35
N PRO A 134 -5.22 4.20 -8.41
CA PRO A 134 -5.41 3.61 -9.73
C PRO A 134 -4.10 3.07 -10.34
N VAL A 135 -2.94 3.65 -10.05
CA VAL A 135 -1.64 3.12 -10.50
C VAL A 135 -1.39 1.75 -9.88
N ALA A 136 -1.54 1.61 -8.56
CA ALA A 136 -1.38 0.35 -7.84
C ALA A 136 -2.32 -0.74 -8.37
N ALA A 137 -3.61 -0.40 -8.51
CA ALA A 137 -4.62 -1.34 -8.97
C ALA A 137 -4.36 -1.80 -10.42
N ALA A 138 -3.98 -0.87 -11.31
CA ALA A 138 -3.64 -1.19 -12.70
C ALA A 138 -2.36 -2.05 -12.78
N ALA A 139 -1.35 -1.77 -11.96
CA ALA A 139 -0.11 -2.55 -11.94
C ALA A 139 -0.37 -4.01 -11.50
N LEU A 140 -1.13 -4.22 -10.42
CA LEU A 140 -1.48 -5.56 -9.97
C LEU A 140 -2.34 -6.33 -11.01
N GLU A 141 -3.27 -5.65 -11.67
CA GLU A 141 -4.10 -6.28 -12.71
C GLU A 141 -3.28 -6.69 -13.94
N ARG A 142 -2.33 -5.84 -14.38
CA ARG A 142 -1.58 -6.04 -15.62
C ARG A 142 -0.33 -6.89 -15.47
N LEU A 143 0.35 -6.81 -14.33
CA LEU A 143 1.61 -7.53 -14.07
C LEU A 143 1.40 -8.78 -13.20
N GLY A 144 0.39 -8.76 -12.33
CA GLY A 144 0.10 -9.82 -11.34
C GLY A 144 0.78 -9.57 -10.00
N ASP A 145 0.17 -10.10 -8.93
CA ASP A 145 0.60 -9.88 -7.53
C ASP A 145 2.02 -10.41 -7.25
N ASP A 146 2.40 -11.50 -7.93
CA ASP A 146 3.69 -12.19 -7.76
C ASP A 146 4.80 -11.67 -8.68
N PHE A 147 4.53 -10.67 -9.53
CA PHE A 147 5.54 -10.06 -10.39
C PHE A 147 6.72 -9.56 -9.55
N ARG A 148 7.96 -9.74 -10.07
CA ARG A 148 9.18 -9.28 -9.41
C ARG A 148 10.06 -8.53 -10.40
N TYR A 149 10.68 -7.49 -9.90
CA TYR A 149 11.74 -6.79 -10.59
C TYR A 149 13.05 -7.56 -10.40
N THR A 150 13.86 -7.70 -11.46
CA THR A 150 15.15 -8.40 -11.37
C THR A 150 16.29 -7.46 -11.71
N THR A 151 17.17 -7.19 -10.75
CA THR A 151 18.42 -6.44 -10.98
C THR A 151 19.53 -7.45 -11.28
N ASN A 152 20.26 -7.24 -12.38
CA ASN A 152 21.32 -8.11 -12.85
C ASN A 152 22.70 -7.44 -12.74
N VAL A 153 23.71 -8.24 -12.49
CA VAL A 153 25.12 -7.89 -12.65
C VAL A 153 25.66 -8.73 -13.80
N ALA A 154 26.19 -8.07 -14.82
CA ALA A 154 26.67 -8.73 -16.02
C ALA A 154 28.06 -8.23 -16.44
N VAL A 155 28.74 -9.00 -17.28
CA VAL A 155 30.08 -8.73 -17.81
C VAL A 155 30.13 -9.03 -19.29
N ALA A 156 31.04 -8.41 -20.02
CA ALA A 156 31.20 -8.66 -21.47
C ALA A 156 31.72 -10.08 -21.75
N SER A 157 32.52 -10.64 -20.85
CA SER A 157 33.05 -12.01 -20.89
C SER A 157 33.23 -12.57 -19.49
N GLU A 158 33.14 -13.90 -19.34
CA GLU A 158 33.27 -14.55 -18.02
C GLU A 158 34.60 -14.18 -17.33
N PRO A 159 34.58 -14.01 -15.99
CA PRO A 159 35.80 -13.73 -15.22
C PRO A 159 36.84 -14.85 -15.37
N VAL A 160 38.11 -14.49 -15.48
CA VAL A 160 39.22 -15.44 -15.52
C VAL A 160 40.03 -15.33 -14.22
N ALA A 161 40.09 -16.40 -13.48
CA ALA A 161 40.77 -16.44 -12.17
C ALA A 161 40.32 -15.32 -11.20
N GLY A 162 39.05 -14.96 -11.26
CA GLY A 162 38.44 -13.93 -10.41
C GLY A 162 38.57 -12.49 -10.94
N VAL A 163 39.20 -12.30 -12.10
CA VAL A 163 39.42 -11.00 -12.72
C VAL A 163 38.41 -10.79 -13.85
N ILE A 164 37.68 -9.69 -13.81
CA ILE A 164 36.86 -9.17 -14.91
C ILE A 164 37.76 -8.24 -15.73
N ASP A 165 38.05 -8.63 -17.00
CA ASP A 165 38.79 -7.79 -17.94
C ASP A 165 37.84 -6.81 -18.64
N GLY A 166 37.78 -5.60 -18.12
CA GLY A 166 36.85 -4.54 -18.54
C GLY A 166 35.86 -4.17 -17.45
N ASP A 167 34.66 -3.77 -17.86
CA ASP A 167 33.62 -3.22 -16.99
C ASP A 167 32.66 -4.29 -16.44
N LEU A 168 32.15 -4.02 -15.27
CA LEU A 168 31.01 -4.72 -14.68
C LEU A 168 29.76 -3.86 -14.88
N TYR A 169 28.73 -4.43 -15.47
CA TYR A 169 27.46 -3.75 -15.75
C TYR A 169 26.42 -4.10 -14.71
N LEU A 170 25.88 -3.09 -14.03
CA LEU A 170 24.75 -3.20 -13.11
C LEU A 170 23.49 -2.80 -13.85
N ILE A 171 22.66 -3.79 -14.19
CA ILE A 171 21.51 -3.62 -15.08
C ILE A 171 20.23 -3.54 -14.23
N GLY A 172 19.59 -2.39 -14.25
CA GLY A 172 18.36 -2.13 -13.52
C GLY A 172 17.15 -2.88 -14.10
N GLY A 173 16.40 -3.51 -13.21
CA GLY A 173 15.14 -4.18 -13.53
C GLY A 173 13.91 -3.35 -13.26
N GLY A 174 14.07 -2.11 -12.81
CA GLY A 174 12.96 -1.24 -12.40
C GLY A 174 12.58 -1.40 -10.92
N ASP A 175 13.41 -2.06 -10.10
CA ASP A 175 13.15 -2.26 -8.68
C ASP A 175 13.25 -0.95 -7.89
N PRO A 176 12.13 -0.40 -7.37
CA PRO A 176 12.16 0.86 -6.64
C PRO A 176 12.64 0.72 -5.20
N LEU A 177 12.78 -0.51 -4.70
CA LEU A 177 13.12 -0.81 -3.30
C LEU A 177 14.56 -1.30 -3.12
N LEU A 178 15.40 -1.20 -4.16
CA LEU A 178 16.81 -1.57 -4.10
C LEU A 178 17.55 -0.66 -3.11
N SER A 179 18.08 -1.26 -2.04
CA SER A 179 18.58 -0.49 -0.90
C SER A 179 19.79 -1.15 -0.24
N SER A 180 20.80 -0.33 0.08
CA SER A 180 21.91 -0.71 0.94
C SER A 180 21.48 -0.76 2.40
N GLU A 181 22.12 -1.59 3.22
CA GLU A 181 21.79 -1.78 4.64
C GLU A 181 21.86 -0.47 5.47
N TRP A 182 22.72 0.48 5.11
CA TRP A 182 22.85 1.73 5.82
C TRP A 182 21.66 2.69 5.59
N TYR A 183 21.00 2.60 4.45
CA TYR A 183 20.02 3.62 4.01
C TYR A 183 18.76 3.67 4.89
N PRO A 184 18.08 2.58 5.22
CA PRO A 184 16.93 2.61 6.12
C PRO A 184 17.24 3.17 7.51
N ALA A 185 18.50 2.98 7.99
CA ALA A 185 18.94 3.47 9.28
C ALA A 185 19.42 4.94 9.26
N SER A 186 19.53 5.55 8.08
CA SER A 186 20.09 6.90 7.91
C SER A 186 19.17 8.02 8.39
N ASN A 187 17.88 7.78 8.52
CA ASN A 187 16.82 8.78 8.74
C ASN A 187 16.78 9.88 7.65
N LEU A 188 17.25 9.58 6.44
CA LEU A 188 17.16 10.47 5.29
C LEU A 188 15.78 10.42 4.63
N GLU A 189 15.03 9.35 4.88
CA GLU A 189 13.64 9.21 4.47
C GLU A 189 12.69 9.37 5.65
N LEU A 190 11.53 9.97 5.39
CA LEU A 190 10.50 10.16 6.41
C LEU A 190 9.95 8.80 6.90
N ASN A 191 9.78 7.87 5.97
CA ASN A 191 9.31 6.51 6.22
C ASN A 191 10.30 5.54 5.58
N PRO A 192 11.12 4.83 6.36
CA PRO A 192 12.11 3.91 5.82
C PRO A 192 11.43 2.75 5.08
N VAL A 193 12.12 2.24 4.06
CA VAL A 193 11.68 1.08 3.27
C VAL A 193 11.49 -0.12 4.19
N THR A 194 10.33 -0.77 4.11
CA THR A 194 9.98 -1.92 4.98
C THR A 194 10.30 -3.27 4.35
N SER A 195 10.36 -3.34 3.01
CA SER A 195 10.64 -4.57 2.25
C SER A 195 11.78 -4.36 1.25
N PRO A 196 12.99 -3.92 1.69
CA PRO A 196 14.07 -3.58 0.79
C PRO A 196 14.60 -4.79 0.03
N THR A 197 14.93 -4.60 -1.24
CA THR A 197 15.79 -5.50 -2.00
C THR A 197 17.23 -5.20 -1.62
N SER A 198 17.93 -6.14 -1.00
CA SER A 198 19.26 -5.91 -0.43
C SER A 198 20.33 -5.74 -1.51
N PHE A 199 20.82 -4.52 -1.66
CA PHE A 199 21.93 -4.21 -2.56
C PHE A 199 23.24 -4.82 -2.07
N ASP A 200 23.41 -4.94 -0.75
CA ASP A 200 24.52 -5.64 -0.10
C ASP A 200 24.52 -7.12 -0.46
N THR A 201 23.36 -7.80 -0.44
CA THR A 201 23.24 -9.19 -0.86
C THR A 201 23.62 -9.38 -2.34
N LEU A 202 23.31 -8.45 -3.22
CA LEU A 202 23.73 -8.51 -4.62
C LEU A 202 25.27 -8.42 -4.74
N ALA A 203 25.91 -7.53 -3.98
CA ALA A 203 27.37 -7.45 -3.92
C ALA A 203 28.00 -8.72 -3.36
N ASP A 204 27.41 -9.33 -2.32
CA ASP A 204 27.85 -10.62 -1.78
C ASP A 204 27.77 -11.74 -2.82
N ARG A 205 26.74 -11.75 -3.69
CA ARG A 205 26.61 -12.72 -4.78
C ARG A 205 27.72 -12.56 -5.84
N VAL A 206 28.13 -11.33 -6.15
CA VAL A 206 29.26 -11.08 -7.05
C VAL A 206 30.56 -11.64 -6.46
N VAL A 207 30.81 -11.42 -5.18
CA VAL A 207 31.98 -11.99 -4.48
C VAL A 207 31.90 -13.52 -4.43
N ALA A 208 30.73 -14.08 -4.14
CA ALA A 208 30.50 -15.53 -4.12
C ALA A 208 30.68 -16.18 -5.50
N ALA A 209 30.47 -15.43 -6.60
CA ALA A 209 30.81 -15.86 -7.95
C ALA A 209 32.34 -15.90 -8.22
N GLY A 210 33.14 -15.51 -7.24
CA GLY A 210 34.60 -15.56 -7.29
C GLY A 210 35.27 -14.30 -7.85
N VAL A 211 34.53 -13.19 -8.03
CA VAL A 211 35.09 -11.92 -8.50
C VAL A 211 35.94 -11.28 -7.41
N THR A 212 37.21 -10.97 -7.74
CA THR A 212 38.18 -10.32 -6.86
C THR A 212 38.72 -9.01 -7.42
N GLU A 213 38.61 -8.82 -8.73
CA GLU A 213 39.09 -7.63 -9.42
C GLU A 213 38.23 -7.30 -10.65
N ILE A 214 37.98 -6.02 -10.87
CA ILE A 214 37.36 -5.43 -12.04
C ILE A 214 38.39 -4.45 -12.62
N SER A 215 38.96 -4.74 -13.81
CA SER A 215 40.00 -3.89 -14.40
C SER A 215 39.46 -2.57 -14.91
N GLY A 216 38.19 -2.49 -15.25
CA GLY A 216 37.45 -1.33 -15.64
C GLY A 216 36.61 -0.71 -14.51
N SER A 217 35.40 -0.32 -14.83
CA SER A 217 34.47 0.43 -13.98
C SER A 217 33.23 -0.41 -13.65
N VAL A 218 32.49 0.01 -12.63
CA VAL A 218 31.06 -0.37 -12.48
C VAL A 218 30.24 0.61 -13.31
N VAL A 219 29.44 0.09 -14.25
CA VAL A 219 28.61 0.85 -15.17
C VAL A 219 27.15 0.58 -14.87
N GLY A 220 26.39 1.62 -14.50
CA GLY A 220 24.95 1.53 -14.22
C GLY A 220 24.13 1.64 -15.51
N ASP A 221 23.29 0.65 -15.76
CA ASP A 221 22.45 0.54 -16.96
C ASP A 221 20.96 0.65 -16.57
N GLY A 222 20.35 1.79 -16.88
CA GLY A 222 18.92 2.07 -16.75
C GLY A 222 18.11 1.95 -18.03
N SER A 223 18.69 1.39 -19.11
CA SER A 223 18.11 1.40 -20.46
C SER A 223 16.76 0.68 -20.61
N ARG A 224 16.25 0.06 -19.55
CA ARG A 224 14.88 -0.46 -19.47
C ARG A 224 13.83 0.65 -19.60
N TYR A 225 14.13 1.84 -19.06
CA TYR A 225 13.27 3.02 -19.14
C TYR A 225 13.95 4.12 -19.96
N ASP A 226 13.18 5.18 -20.23
CA ASP A 226 13.72 6.38 -20.86
C ASP A 226 14.42 7.28 -19.83
N ASP A 227 15.21 8.26 -20.32
CA ASP A 227 16.00 9.18 -19.49
C ASP A 227 15.15 10.32 -18.87
N GLU A 228 13.82 10.17 -18.77
CA GLU A 228 12.98 11.12 -18.06
C GLU A 228 13.04 10.83 -16.55
N TYR A 229 14.00 11.44 -15.85
CA TYR A 229 14.24 11.23 -14.42
C TYR A 229 13.29 12.02 -13.50
N PHE A 230 12.51 12.92 -14.06
CA PHE A 230 11.53 13.76 -13.37
C PHE A 230 10.29 13.92 -14.25
N ALA A 231 9.11 13.72 -13.68
CA ALA A 231 7.88 13.95 -14.45
C ALA A 231 7.71 15.46 -14.79
N PRO A 232 7.16 15.78 -15.95
CA PRO A 232 6.96 17.16 -16.38
C PRO A 232 5.94 17.86 -15.48
N GLY A 233 6.16 19.16 -15.29
CA GLY A 233 5.30 20.01 -14.46
C GLY A 233 5.61 19.96 -12.96
N TRP A 234 6.61 19.20 -12.54
CA TRP A 234 7.13 19.31 -11.18
C TRP A 234 7.95 20.61 -11.05
N GLY A 235 7.49 21.51 -10.20
CA GLY A 235 8.20 22.76 -9.95
C GLY A 235 9.48 22.59 -9.12
N ASP A 236 10.30 23.62 -9.05
CA ASP A 236 11.60 23.65 -8.34
C ASP A 236 11.53 23.23 -6.86
N GLY A 237 10.35 23.30 -6.24
CA GLY A 237 10.14 22.87 -4.85
C GLY A 237 9.69 21.41 -4.71
N VAL A 238 9.60 20.65 -5.80
CA VAL A 238 9.10 19.28 -5.84
C VAL A 238 10.15 18.35 -6.44
N ALA A 239 10.65 18.67 -7.63
CA ALA A 239 11.68 17.89 -8.30
C ALA A 239 12.95 17.77 -7.44
N GLY A 240 13.40 16.55 -7.19
CA GLY A 240 14.57 16.23 -6.37
C GLY A 240 14.37 16.35 -4.85
N LEU A 241 13.22 16.87 -4.40
CA LEU A 241 12.87 16.96 -2.98
C LEU A 241 11.79 15.94 -2.61
N GLU A 242 10.63 16.00 -3.31
CA GLU A 242 9.49 15.12 -3.08
C GLU A 242 9.53 13.87 -3.97
N GLY A 243 10.20 13.93 -5.12
CA GLY A 243 10.36 12.85 -6.08
C GLY A 243 11.49 13.08 -7.08
N GLY A 244 12.05 11.99 -7.62
CA GLY A 244 13.17 11.97 -8.53
C GLY A 244 14.53 12.30 -7.87
N PRO A 245 15.63 12.09 -8.64
CA PRO A 245 15.63 11.41 -9.92
C PRO A 245 15.32 9.91 -9.78
N TYR A 246 14.53 9.35 -10.69
CA TYR A 246 14.17 7.94 -10.72
C TYR A 246 14.44 7.34 -12.10
N ASP A 247 14.87 6.08 -12.13
CA ASP A 247 15.08 5.30 -13.35
C ASP A 247 15.04 3.80 -13.07
N ALA A 248 15.16 2.98 -14.11
CA ALA A 248 15.15 1.51 -13.99
C ALA A 248 16.25 0.96 -13.07
N LEU A 249 17.34 1.67 -12.94
CA LEU A 249 18.38 1.42 -11.94
C LEU A 249 18.43 2.62 -10.97
N MET A 250 17.79 2.45 -9.84
CA MET A 250 17.86 3.39 -8.72
C MET A 250 18.10 2.62 -7.43
N ALA A 251 19.07 3.04 -6.64
CA ALA A 251 19.33 2.51 -5.30
C ALA A 251 19.32 3.64 -4.28
N ASN A 252 18.78 3.39 -3.07
CA ASN A 252 18.77 4.36 -1.97
C ASN A 252 18.17 5.71 -2.36
N ASP A 253 17.14 5.78 -3.22
CA ASP A 253 16.64 7.04 -3.78
C ASP A 253 17.74 7.92 -4.41
N SER A 254 18.63 7.31 -5.18
CA SER A 254 19.78 7.96 -5.81
C SER A 254 20.79 8.57 -4.82
N ARG A 255 20.88 8.03 -3.60
CA ARG A 255 21.86 8.41 -2.60
C ARG A 255 23.03 7.45 -2.55
N VAL A 256 24.20 8.01 -2.30
CA VAL A 256 25.47 7.30 -2.17
C VAL A 256 26.01 7.50 -0.77
N LEU A 257 26.55 6.45 -0.14
CA LEU A 257 27.12 6.51 1.19
C LEU A 257 28.21 7.60 1.27
N GLY A 258 28.04 8.52 2.20
CA GLY A 258 28.97 9.63 2.42
C GLY A 258 28.69 10.89 1.59
N ASP A 259 27.82 10.83 0.60
CA ASP A 259 27.43 12.03 -0.17
C ASP A 259 26.27 12.77 0.54
N PRO A 260 26.37 14.09 0.70
CA PRO A 260 25.32 14.85 1.38
C PRO A 260 24.06 15.09 0.52
N LEU A 261 24.16 14.91 -0.79
CA LEU A 261 23.08 15.18 -1.76
C LEU A 261 22.74 13.90 -2.54
N ARG A 262 21.54 13.85 -3.09
CA ARG A 262 21.16 12.85 -4.09
C ARG A 262 21.98 13.06 -5.37
N GLY A 263 22.32 11.96 -6.06
CA GLY A 263 22.87 12.00 -7.40
C GLY A 263 21.86 12.61 -8.39
N ASN A 264 22.33 13.28 -9.43
CA ASN A 264 21.45 13.79 -10.49
C ASN A 264 21.11 12.71 -11.55
N ASP A 265 21.95 11.69 -11.63
CA ASP A 265 21.78 10.51 -12.47
C ASP A 265 21.64 9.29 -11.54
N PRO A 266 20.46 8.65 -11.51
CA PRO A 266 20.22 7.51 -10.63
C PRO A 266 21.09 6.30 -10.97
N ASN A 267 21.41 6.10 -12.26
CA ASN A 267 22.22 4.97 -12.73
C ASN A 267 23.69 5.12 -12.29
N GLU A 268 24.25 6.32 -12.45
CA GLU A 268 25.61 6.62 -11.95
C GLU A 268 25.66 6.51 -10.42
N ALA A 269 24.66 7.04 -9.72
CA ALA A 269 24.59 6.98 -8.26
C ALA A 269 24.54 5.52 -7.77
N ALA A 270 23.73 4.67 -8.39
CA ALA A 270 23.67 3.25 -8.06
C ALA A 270 25.00 2.54 -8.35
N ALA A 271 25.65 2.85 -9.49
CA ALA A 271 26.96 2.28 -9.83
C ALA A 271 28.04 2.70 -8.82
N ARG A 272 28.03 3.96 -8.35
CA ARG A 272 28.96 4.46 -7.32
C ARG A 272 28.72 3.75 -5.99
N GLU A 273 27.49 3.62 -5.56
CA GLU A 273 27.13 2.91 -4.34
C GLU A 273 27.56 1.43 -4.43
N PHE A 274 27.31 0.77 -5.57
CA PHE A 274 27.71 -0.62 -5.75
C PHE A 274 29.23 -0.82 -5.76
N THR A 275 29.98 0.15 -6.31
CA THR A 275 31.44 0.19 -6.23
C THR A 275 31.90 0.19 -4.77
N LEU A 276 31.33 1.05 -3.92
CA LEU A 276 31.68 1.09 -2.50
C LEU A 276 31.37 -0.24 -1.79
N LEU A 277 30.25 -0.87 -2.12
CA LEU A 277 29.86 -2.17 -1.55
C LEU A 277 30.83 -3.29 -1.96
N LEU A 278 31.30 -3.29 -3.21
CA LEU A 278 32.28 -4.25 -3.71
C LEU A 278 33.67 -4.04 -3.07
N GLU A 279 34.14 -2.80 -3.01
CA GLU A 279 35.42 -2.44 -2.38
C GLU A 279 35.42 -2.78 -0.88
N ALA A 280 34.32 -2.54 -0.16
CA ALA A 280 34.16 -2.94 1.23
C ALA A 280 34.27 -4.46 1.43
N ARG A 281 34.04 -5.26 0.36
CA ARG A 281 34.17 -6.71 0.34
C ARG A 281 35.52 -7.20 -0.20
N GLY A 282 36.43 -6.28 -0.50
CA GLY A 282 37.77 -6.57 -0.94
C GLY A 282 37.92 -6.81 -2.46
N VAL A 283 36.93 -6.43 -3.26
CA VAL A 283 37.05 -6.42 -4.72
C VAL A 283 37.78 -5.15 -5.15
N ASN A 284 38.84 -5.28 -5.94
CA ASN A 284 39.52 -4.13 -6.54
C ASN A 284 38.74 -3.63 -7.75
N VAL A 285 38.41 -2.32 -7.80
CA VAL A 285 37.79 -1.67 -8.96
C VAL A 285 38.74 -0.66 -9.56
N GLY A 286 39.12 -0.85 -10.82
CA GLY A 286 40.19 -0.06 -11.47
C GLY A 286 39.74 1.32 -11.99
N GLY A 287 38.46 1.46 -12.34
CA GLY A 287 37.89 2.67 -12.93
C GLY A 287 36.86 3.35 -12.06
N SER A 288 36.44 4.55 -12.45
CA SER A 288 35.38 5.31 -11.78
C SER A 288 34.00 4.83 -12.27
N ALA A 289 33.04 4.73 -11.35
CA ALA A 289 31.65 4.42 -11.70
C ALA A 289 31.05 5.43 -12.71
N SER A 290 30.20 4.95 -13.58
CA SER A 290 29.53 5.76 -14.59
C SER A 290 28.15 5.18 -14.95
N ALA A 291 27.31 5.96 -15.63
CA ALA A 291 26.14 5.46 -16.32
C ALA A 291 26.52 4.99 -17.75
N GLY A 292 25.80 4.00 -18.28
CA GLY A 292 25.99 3.46 -19.61
C GLY A 292 25.10 2.27 -19.88
N THR A 293 25.24 1.65 -21.04
CA THR A 293 24.43 0.48 -21.43
C THR A 293 25.30 -0.76 -21.55
N ALA A 294 24.84 -1.88 -20.99
CA ALA A 294 25.50 -3.16 -21.12
C ALA A 294 25.57 -3.63 -22.58
N PRO A 295 26.68 -4.27 -23.03
CA PRO A 295 26.78 -4.79 -24.38
C PRO A 295 25.77 -5.92 -24.60
N ALA A 296 25.27 -6.01 -25.83
CA ALA A 296 24.37 -7.09 -26.21
C ALA A 296 25.07 -8.45 -25.99
N GLY A 297 24.40 -9.36 -25.30
CA GLY A 297 24.93 -10.67 -24.97
C GLY A 297 25.86 -10.71 -23.76
N ALA A 298 25.88 -9.68 -22.93
CA ALA A 298 26.58 -9.70 -21.65
C ALA A 298 26.20 -10.92 -20.81
N VAL A 299 27.16 -11.49 -20.13
CA VAL A 299 26.98 -12.69 -19.30
C VAL A 299 26.59 -12.28 -17.87
N VAL A 300 25.44 -12.75 -17.40
CA VAL A 300 24.99 -12.47 -16.02
C VAL A 300 25.80 -13.30 -15.02
N VAL A 301 26.46 -12.65 -14.10
CA VAL A 301 27.28 -13.28 -13.03
C VAL A 301 26.58 -13.27 -11.68
N ALA A 302 25.65 -12.38 -11.47
CA ALA A 302 24.80 -12.33 -10.26
C ALA A 302 23.47 -11.65 -10.60
N SER A 303 22.43 -11.94 -9.81
CA SER A 303 21.13 -11.29 -9.92
C SER A 303 20.43 -11.26 -8.58
N ILE A 304 19.46 -10.34 -8.41
CA ILE A 304 18.58 -10.31 -7.26
C ILE A 304 17.17 -9.92 -7.71
N ASP A 305 16.17 -10.58 -7.11
CA ASP A 305 14.76 -10.27 -7.33
C ASP A 305 14.23 -9.43 -6.16
N SER A 306 13.32 -8.53 -6.47
CA SER A 306 12.57 -7.77 -5.48
C SER A 306 11.63 -8.66 -4.65
N ALA A 307 11.02 -8.09 -3.62
CA ALA A 307 9.78 -8.59 -3.07
C ALA A 307 8.69 -8.69 -4.17
N PRO A 308 7.61 -9.47 -3.98
CA PRO A 308 6.51 -9.50 -4.95
C PRO A 308 5.84 -8.14 -5.09
N LEU A 309 5.22 -7.88 -6.25
CA LEU A 309 4.59 -6.60 -6.55
C LEU A 309 3.55 -6.18 -5.49
N SER A 310 2.86 -7.15 -4.89
CA SER A 310 1.94 -6.90 -3.76
C SER A 310 2.62 -6.17 -2.60
N ASP A 311 3.87 -6.53 -2.25
CA ASP A 311 4.63 -5.90 -1.18
C ASP A 311 5.17 -4.54 -1.63
N VAL A 312 5.60 -4.41 -2.90
CA VAL A 312 6.03 -3.12 -3.49
C VAL A 312 4.86 -2.12 -3.50
N VAL A 313 3.65 -2.59 -3.85
CA VAL A 313 2.42 -1.78 -3.78
C VAL A 313 2.11 -1.38 -2.34
N ALA A 314 2.26 -2.30 -1.38
CA ALA A 314 2.02 -1.99 0.04
C ALA A 314 3.00 -0.92 0.54
N GLU A 315 4.27 -0.98 0.15
CA GLU A 315 5.27 0.04 0.43
C GLU A 315 4.88 1.40 -0.15
N MET A 316 4.57 1.43 -1.46
CA MET A 316 4.16 2.64 -2.17
C MET A 316 2.92 3.31 -1.55
N LEU A 317 1.89 2.54 -1.24
CA LEU A 317 0.65 3.08 -0.66
C LEU A 317 0.84 3.46 0.80
N GLY A 318 1.54 2.62 1.58
CA GLY A 318 1.79 2.80 3.00
C GLY A 318 2.59 4.06 3.30
N ASN A 319 3.72 4.22 2.63
CA ASN A 319 4.65 5.34 2.79
C ASN A 319 4.33 6.52 1.87
N SER A 320 3.42 6.33 0.93
CA SER A 320 3.10 7.33 -0.11
C SER A 320 4.30 7.63 -1.00
N ASP A 321 5.13 6.61 -1.28
CA ASP A 321 6.37 6.78 -2.01
C ASP A 321 6.13 7.23 -3.46
N ASN A 322 6.82 8.32 -3.84
CA ASN A 322 6.63 8.96 -5.14
C ASN A 322 7.47 8.29 -6.23
N ASN A 323 8.72 7.94 -5.93
CA ASN A 323 9.61 7.30 -6.88
C ASN A 323 9.09 5.91 -7.28
N THR A 324 8.62 5.13 -6.30
CA THR A 324 7.98 3.83 -6.57
C THR A 324 6.79 3.96 -7.51
N ALA A 325 5.96 5.01 -7.34
CA ALA A 325 4.81 5.22 -8.21
C ALA A 325 5.21 5.57 -9.64
N GLU A 326 6.23 6.41 -9.84
CA GLU A 326 6.72 6.77 -11.17
C GLU A 326 7.40 5.58 -11.87
N MET A 327 8.25 4.84 -11.15
CA MET A 327 8.90 3.64 -11.70
C MET A 327 7.87 2.56 -12.05
N MET A 328 6.83 2.36 -11.23
CA MET A 328 5.73 1.44 -11.52
C MET A 328 4.97 1.84 -12.79
N VAL A 329 4.75 3.12 -13.02
CA VAL A 329 4.16 3.62 -14.28
C VAL A 329 5.08 3.30 -15.46
N LYS A 330 6.39 3.57 -15.36
CA LYS A 330 7.33 3.21 -16.45
C LYS A 330 7.40 1.70 -16.70
N GLU A 331 7.30 0.88 -15.64
CA GLU A 331 7.23 -0.58 -15.77
C GLU A 331 5.98 -1.06 -16.50
N LEU A 332 4.83 -0.46 -16.23
CA LEU A 332 3.60 -0.72 -16.99
C LEU A 332 3.80 -0.37 -18.46
N GLY A 333 4.45 0.74 -18.75
CA GLY A 333 4.84 1.13 -20.11
C GLY A 333 5.72 0.07 -20.76
N TYR A 334 6.80 -0.33 -20.10
CA TYR A 334 7.77 -1.29 -20.61
C TYR A 334 7.15 -2.66 -20.87
N THR A 335 6.44 -3.20 -19.90
CA THR A 335 5.96 -4.59 -19.94
C THR A 335 4.70 -4.76 -20.78
N VAL A 336 3.81 -3.77 -20.81
CA VAL A 336 2.49 -3.89 -21.47
C VAL A 336 2.46 -3.19 -22.83
N ALA A 337 3.02 -1.98 -22.92
CA ALA A 337 2.88 -1.14 -24.10
C ALA A 337 4.16 -1.00 -24.94
N ALA A 338 5.35 -1.22 -24.33
CA ALA A 338 6.65 -0.89 -24.93
C ALA A 338 6.62 0.40 -25.79
N PRO A 339 7.24 1.50 -25.35
CA PRO A 339 8.45 1.57 -24.53
C PRO A 339 8.21 1.82 -23.03
N GLY A 340 9.28 1.69 -22.23
CA GLY A 340 9.31 1.97 -20.78
C GLY A 340 9.31 3.47 -20.49
N THR A 341 8.23 4.15 -20.82
CA THR A 341 8.05 5.59 -20.65
C THR A 341 6.86 5.88 -19.75
N ARG A 342 6.88 7.01 -19.08
CA ARG A 342 5.75 7.49 -18.28
C ARG A 342 4.47 7.61 -19.12
N GLU A 343 4.56 8.16 -20.33
CA GLU A 343 3.39 8.35 -21.20
C GLU A 343 2.73 7.00 -21.55
N ALA A 344 3.54 6.00 -21.97
CA ALA A 344 3.04 4.67 -22.27
C ALA A 344 2.38 4.02 -21.06
N GLY A 345 3.01 4.11 -19.89
CA GLY A 345 2.47 3.53 -18.64
C GLY A 345 1.19 4.21 -18.17
N LEU A 346 1.09 5.54 -18.22
CA LEU A 346 -0.15 6.26 -17.93
C LEU A 346 -1.27 5.92 -18.94
N GLY A 347 -0.91 5.63 -20.19
CA GLY A 347 -1.81 5.07 -21.18
C GLY A 347 -2.41 3.75 -20.72
N VAL A 348 -1.58 2.82 -20.23
CA VAL A 348 -2.02 1.52 -19.67
C VAL A 348 -2.94 1.72 -18.47
N VAL A 349 -2.60 2.62 -17.53
CA VAL A 349 -3.47 2.94 -16.40
C VAL A 349 -4.84 3.45 -16.88
N ARG A 350 -4.85 4.38 -17.84
CA ARG A 350 -6.09 4.94 -18.41
C ARG A 350 -6.94 3.86 -19.10
N GLU A 351 -6.31 2.99 -19.90
CA GLU A 351 -7.00 1.86 -20.55
C GLU A 351 -7.63 0.94 -19.53
N GLN A 352 -6.93 0.65 -18.43
CA GLN A 352 -7.44 -0.19 -17.36
C GLN A 352 -8.66 0.42 -16.68
N LEU A 353 -8.67 1.74 -16.44
CA LEU A 353 -9.84 2.43 -15.91
C LEU A 353 -11.05 2.29 -16.85
N VAL A 354 -10.84 2.44 -18.17
CA VAL A 354 -11.89 2.26 -19.18
C VAL A 354 -12.42 0.83 -19.19
N GLU A 355 -11.54 -0.17 -19.13
CA GLU A 355 -11.94 -1.58 -19.06
C GLU A 355 -12.78 -1.89 -17.81
N TRP A 356 -12.55 -1.18 -16.72
CA TRP A 356 -13.37 -1.27 -15.51
C TRP A 356 -14.69 -0.51 -15.58
N GLY A 357 -14.97 0.16 -16.71
CA GLY A 357 -16.19 0.93 -16.93
C GLY A 357 -16.20 2.29 -16.24
N ILE A 358 -15.04 2.80 -15.83
CA ILE A 358 -14.90 4.11 -15.21
C ILE A 358 -14.95 5.20 -16.30
N ASP A 359 -15.74 6.24 -16.09
CA ASP A 359 -15.73 7.42 -16.96
C ASP A 359 -14.43 8.21 -16.81
N VAL A 360 -13.63 8.18 -17.86
CA VAL A 360 -12.34 8.87 -17.91
C VAL A 360 -12.37 10.21 -18.66
N THR A 361 -13.55 10.73 -19.01
CA THR A 361 -13.67 11.95 -19.82
C THR A 361 -13.05 13.18 -19.15
N GLN A 362 -13.08 13.24 -17.83
CA GLN A 362 -12.46 14.29 -17.04
C GLN A 362 -11.15 13.88 -16.37
N VAL A 363 -10.71 12.64 -16.55
CA VAL A 363 -9.47 12.12 -15.95
C VAL A 363 -8.27 12.61 -16.75
N VAL A 364 -7.32 13.23 -16.08
CA VAL A 364 -6.01 13.62 -16.62
C VAL A 364 -4.93 12.99 -15.77
N LEU A 365 -4.11 12.16 -16.37
CA LEU A 365 -2.97 11.50 -15.73
C LEU A 365 -1.69 12.13 -16.31
N VAL A 366 -0.94 12.84 -15.48
CA VAL A 366 0.31 13.51 -15.87
C VAL A 366 1.51 12.77 -15.31
N ASP A 367 1.38 12.24 -14.09
CA ASP A 367 2.38 11.43 -13.41
C ASP A 367 1.72 10.28 -12.63
N GLY A 368 2.52 9.39 -12.06
CA GLY A 368 2.05 8.26 -11.25
C GLY A 368 1.86 8.61 -9.78
N SER A 369 2.65 9.53 -9.27
CA SER A 369 2.73 9.88 -7.85
C SER A 369 1.62 10.82 -7.37
N GLY A 370 1.09 11.64 -8.29
CA GLY A 370 0.14 12.70 -7.97
C GLY A 370 0.79 14.04 -7.58
N LEU A 371 2.09 14.20 -7.83
CA LEU A 371 2.80 15.46 -7.53
C LEU A 371 2.46 16.57 -8.51
N SER A 372 2.12 16.25 -9.75
CA SER A 372 1.71 17.24 -10.74
C SER A 372 0.36 17.86 -10.37
N LEU A 373 0.32 19.20 -10.37
CA LEU A 373 -0.92 19.96 -10.16
C LEU A 373 -1.92 19.83 -11.31
N ASP A 374 -1.50 19.26 -12.44
CA ASP A 374 -2.34 19.05 -13.63
C ASP A 374 -3.07 17.72 -13.63
N ASN A 375 -2.76 16.80 -12.71
CA ASN A 375 -3.53 15.59 -12.52
C ASN A 375 -4.99 15.89 -12.16
N ARG A 376 -5.91 15.11 -12.71
CA ARG A 376 -7.34 15.20 -12.43
C ARG A 376 -7.94 13.80 -12.27
N LEU A 377 -8.62 13.57 -11.15
CA LEU A 377 -9.42 12.38 -10.90
C LEU A 377 -10.76 12.76 -10.29
N THR A 378 -11.79 11.98 -10.56
CA THR A 378 -13.09 12.12 -9.91
C THR A 378 -13.15 11.26 -8.64
N CYS A 379 -13.98 11.65 -7.67
CA CYS A 379 -14.23 10.81 -6.48
C CYS A 379 -14.87 9.47 -6.86
N ASP A 380 -15.70 9.47 -7.90
CA ASP A 380 -16.34 8.26 -8.42
C ASP A 380 -15.31 7.27 -8.98
N ALA A 381 -14.32 7.76 -9.74
CA ALA A 381 -13.24 6.92 -10.24
C ALA A 381 -12.45 6.26 -9.11
N ILE A 382 -12.05 7.02 -8.09
CA ILE A 382 -11.31 6.50 -6.94
C ILE A 382 -12.16 5.48 -6.15
N LEU A 383 -13.43 5.80 -5.90
CA LEU A 383 -14.34 4.91 -5.19
C LEU A 383 -14.53 3.60 -5.95
N THR A 384 -14.74 3.65 -7.27
CA THR A 384 -14.90 2.46 -8.11
C THR A 384 -13.66 1.57 -8.10
N VAL A 385 -12.44 2.15 -8.17
CA VAL A 385 -11.19 1.40 -8.06
C VAL A 385 -11.09 0.71 -6.69
N LEU A 386 -11.40 1.41 -5.59
CA LEU A 386 -11.36 0.84 -4.25
C LEU A 386 -12.38 -0.27 -4.03
N GLN A 387 -13.61 -0.09 -4.54
CA GLN A 387 -14.66 -1.11 -4.49
C GLN A 387 -14.27 -2.37 -5.26
N ARG A 388 -13.72 -2.18 -6.46
CA ARG A 388 -13.27 -3.28 -7.31
C ARG A 388 -12.11 -4.04 -6.69
N SER A 389 -11.12 -3.33 -6.16
CA SER A 389 -9.99 -3.94 -5.47
C SER A 389 -10.44 -4.71 -4.22
N GLY A 390 -11.28 -4.10 -3.39
CA GLY A 390 -11.76 -4.68 -2.15
C GLY A 390 -10.75 -4.55 -0.99
N PHE A 391 -11.27 -4.75 0.22
CA PHE A 391 -10.51 -4.56 1.46
C PHE A 391 -9.37 -5.58 1.65
N ASP A 392 -9.57 -6.81 1.20
CA ASP A 392 -8.63 -7.93 1.38
C ASP A 392 -7.63 -8.08 0.22
N SER A 393 -7.73 -7.24 -0.82
CA SER A 393 -6.78 -7.21 -1.93
C SER A 393 -5.43 -6.61 -1.51
N PRO A 394 -4.35 -6.80 -2.29
CA PRO A 394 -3.08 -6.11 -2.07
C PRO A 394 -3.21 -4.58 -1.97
N VAL A 395 -4.09 -3.96 -2.78
CA VAL A 395 -4.39 -2.52 -2.66
C VAL A 395 -4.98 -2.20 -1.29
N GLY A 396 -6.04 -2.89 -0.88
CA GLY A 396 -6.70 -2.66 0.41
C GLY A 396 -5.79 -2.95 1.60
N GLN A 397 -4.96 -4.00 1.51
CA GLN A 397 -3.99 -4.36 2.56
C GLN A 397 -2.82 -3.38 2.62
N GLY A 398 -2.39 -2.80 1.50
CA GLY A 398 -1.30 -1.83 1.41
C GLY A 398 -1.66 -0.43 1.91
N LEU A 399 -2.96 -0.11 2.10
CA LEU A 399 -3.34 1.20 2.63
C LEU A 399 -2.89 1.39 4.08
N PRO A 400 -2.39 2.59 4.45
CA PRO A 400 -2.08 2.95 5.84
C PRO A 400 -3.25 2.69 6.79
N VAL A 401 -2.92 2.23 8.01
CA VAL A 401 -3.89 1.95 9.08
C VAL A 401 -3.85 3.06 10.11
N ALA A 402 -4.99 3.67 10.39
CA ALA A 402 -5.13 4.75 11.37
C ALA A 402 -4.55 4.36 12.72
N GLY A 403 -3.67 5.21 13.27
CA GLY A 403 -3.00 5.02 14.54
C GLY A 403 -1.97 3.87 14.58
N GLN A 404 -1.58 3.28 13.42
CA GLN A 404 -0.70 2.11 13.41
C GLN A 404 0.40 2.16 12.36
N THR A 405 0.08 2.40 11.07
CA THR A 405 1.06 2.23 10.00
C THR A 405 1.08 3.39 9.02
N GLY A 406 2.23 3.55 8.34
CA GLY A 406 2.42 4.46 7.22
C GLY A 406 2.05 5.90 7.54
N THR A 407 1.52 6.61 6.56
CA THR A 407 1.13 8.02 6.70
C THR A 407 -0.01 8.29 7.69
N LEU A 408 -0.68 7.26 8.19
CA LEU A 408 -1.71 7.36 9.22
C LEU A 408 -1.24 6.89 10.62
N ALA A 409 0.04 6.53 10.79
CA ALA A 409 0.57 6.00 12.06
C ALA A 409 0.33 6.93 13.26
N SER A 410 0.44 8.25 13.05
CA SER A 410 0.20 9.26 14.08
C SER A 410 -1.19 9.88 14.05
N ALA A 411 -2.03 9.52 13.07
CA ALA A 411 -3.39 10.03 12.92
C ALA A 411 -4.41 9.11 13.60
N PHE A 412 -5.40 9.68 14.26
CA PHE A 412 -6.52 8.95 14.90
C PHE A 412 -6.10 7.99 16.03
N VAL A 413 -4.95 8.18 16.68
CA VAL A 413 -4.39 7.26 17.69
C VAL A 413 -5.39 6.97 18.82
N ASP A 414 -6.07 8.00 19.34
CA ASP A 414 -7.05 7.89 20.43
C ASP A 414 -8.51 7.85 19.93
N HIS A 415 -8.73 7.62 18.63
CA HIS A 415 -10.05 7.62 18.04
C HIS A 415 -10.60 6.19 17.88
N PRO A 416 -11.93 5.96 17.94
CA PRO A 416 -12.53 4.63 17.75
C PRO A 416 -12.21 3.93 16.43
N VAL A 417 -11.75 4.66 15.41
CA VAL A 417 -11.31 4.10 14.13
C VAL A 417 -9.85 3.63 14.13
N ALA A 418 -9.09 3.86 15.20
CA ALA A 418 -7.71 3.38 15.31
C ALA A 418 -7.64 1.87 15.08
N GLY A 419 -6.73 1.42 14.23
CA GLY A 419 -6.58 0.02 13.86
C GLY A 419 -7.68 -0.57 12.96
N ARG A 420 -8.67 0.23 12.56
CA ARG A 420 -9.82 -0.21 11.73
C ARG A 420 -9.94 0.54 10.42
N LEU A 421 -9.66 1.84 10.42
CA LEU A 421 -9.68 2.67 9.21
C LEU A 421 -8.39 2.43 8.43
N ARG A 422 -8.54 2.12 7.16
CA ARG A 422 -7.46 2.16 6.17
C ARG A 422 -7.73 3.29 5.19
N GLY A 423 -6.69 4.01 4.77
CA GLY A 423 -6.90 5.11 3.85
C GLY A 423 -5.61 5.65 3.25
N LYS A 424 -5.70 6.10 2.00
CA LYS A 424 -4.61 6.84 1.36
C LYS A 424 -4.76 8.33 1.64
N THR A 425 -3.71 8.94 2.12
CA THR A 425 -3.60 10.40 2.27
C THR A 425 -3.11 11.04 0.98
N GLY A 426 -3.52 12.26 0.72
CA GLY A 426 -2.97 13.09 -0.35
C GLY A 426 -2.80 14.52 0.13
N THR A 427 -1.62 15.10 -0.09
CA THR A 427 -1.31 16.47 0.28
C THR A 427 -0.38 17.08 -0.76
N LEU A 428 -0.68 18.30 -1.17
CA LEU A 428 0.21 19.13 -1.99
C LEU A 428 0.40 20.46 -1.27
N ASN A 429 1.63 20.93 -1.22
CA ASN A 429 1.95 22.24 -0.66
C ASN A 429 1.60 23.32 -1.68
N ASN A 430 0.75 24.30 -1.26
CA ASN A 430 0.32 25.43 -2.08
C ASN A 430 -0.27 25.07 -3.45
N PRO A 431 -1.30 24.20 -3.53
CA PRO A 431 -2.00 24.02 -4.81
C PRO A 431 -2.62 25.37 -5.24
N PRO A 432 -2.66 25.69 -6.54
CA PRO A 432 -3.36 26.86 -7.02
C PRO A 432 -4.87 26.70 -6.73
N PHE A 433 -5.47 27.69 -6.11
CA PHE A 433 -6.89 27.75 -5.79
C PHE A 433 -7.71 28.36 -6.92
#